data_01d97894f5ceb43a925a9abc5a0c40a1
#
_entry.id   01d97894f5ceb43a925a9abc5a0c40a1
#
_cell.length_a   1.000
_cell.length_b   1.000
_cell.length_c   1.000
_cell.angle_alpha   90.00
_cell.angle_beta   90.00
_cell.angle_gamma   90.00
#
_symmetry.space_group_name_H-M   'P 1'
#
loop_
_entity.id
_entity.type
_entity.pdbx_description
1 polymer ?
#
loop_
_entity_poly.entity_id
_entity_poly.type
_entity_poly.pdbx_seq_one_letter_code
_entity_poly.pdbx_strand_id
1 'polypeptide(L)'
;MQRKKRTMVPRFRLPYTPAQVYTMLYAACRAEVSSRYRTFRADEAYKQHLVEVADWLTGSQPSFGIFFCGSAGNGKTTVVRALRSLYLYVHSDEPPLSSNSADNLTRGYIPGFHVITAKELVRYAKAYNNPTRDNQTQCAMYRSALDAEILAIDDLGVEPSESMNYGDYVTAAMDILSYRYDRQLTTFATSNLAPSEIAKHYDERIADRFREMMLIVEFGNAPSFRKTK
;
A
#
# COMPACT_ATOMS: atom_id res chain seq x y z
N MET A 1 19.38 22.39 -25.96
CA MET A 1 18.75 21.76 -24.74
C MET A 1 17.87 20.62 -25.19
N GLN A 2 18.34 19.38 -25.10
CA GLN A 2 17.50 18.20 -25.35
C GLN A 2 16.54 18.04 -24.15
N ARG A 3 15.24 18.22 -24.38
CA ARG A 3 14.20 17.85 -23.44
C ARG A 3 14.33 16.33 -23.19
N LYS A 4 14.83 15.92 -22.01
CA LYS A 4 14.70 14.55 -21.56
C LYS A 4 13.20 14.22 -21.60
N LYS A 5 12.78 13.34 -22.54
CA LYS A 5 11.47 12.73 -22.49
C LYS A 5 11.39 12.04 -21.12
N ARG A 6 10.55 12.55 -20.20
CA ARG A 6 10.18 11.83 -19.00
C ARG A 6 9.54 10.52 -19.47
N THR A 7 10.24 9.43 -19.28
CA THR A 7 9.64 8.11 -19.46
C THR A 7 8.56 8.01 -18.39
N MET A 8 7.30 8.06 -18.78
CA MET A 8 6.19 7.85 -17.84
C MET A 8 6.33 6.43 -17.31
N VAL A 9 6.42 6.29 -15.98
CA VAL A 9 6.36 4.98 -15.32
C VAL A 9 5.01 4.35 -15.70
N PRO A 10 4.99 3.11 -16.22
CA PRO A 10 3.73 2.44 -16.53
C PRO A 10 2.89 2.37 -15.25
N ARG A 11 1.67 2.87 -15.30
CA ARG A 11 0.75 2.76 -14.17
C ARG A 11 0.28 1.32 -14.07
N PHE A 12 0.26 0.80 -12.85
CA PHE A 12 -0.29 -0.53 -12.59
C PHE A 12 -1.77 -0.58 -12.98
N ARG A 13 -2.07 -1.33 -14.04
CA ARG A 13 -3.43 -1.57 -14.53
C ARG A 13 -3.54 -3.01 -14.99
N LEU A 14 -4.68 -3.61 -14.74
CA LEU A 14 -4.95 -4.99 -15.12
C LEU A 14 -5.61 -5.06 -16.51
N PRO A 15 -5.21 -6.00 -17.38
CA PRO A 15 -5.77 -6.15 -18.73
C PRO A 15 -7.10 -6.94 -18.72
N TYR A 16 -7.97 -6.66 -17.76
CA TYR A 16 -9.26 -7.32 -17.57
C TYR A 16 -10.39 -6.30 -17.49
N THR A 17 -11.63 -6.76 -17.61
CA THR A 17 -12.80 -5.92 -17.36
C THR A 17 -12.97 -5.65 -15.86
N PRO A 18 -13.60 -4.52 -15.46
CA PRO A 18 -13.89 -4.25 -14.05
C PRO A 18 -14.66 -5.37 -13.35
N ALA A 19 -15.62 -5.98 -14.03
CA ALA A 19 -16.38 -7.11 -13.47
C ALA A 19 -15.53 -8.36 -13.20
N GLN A 20 -14.58 -8.66 -14.10
CA GLN A 20 -13.63 -9.75 -13.88
C GLN A 20 -12.72 -9.45 -12.69
N VAL A 21 -12.15 -8.24 -12.62
CA VAL A 21 -11.28 -7.82 -11.50
C VAL A 21 -12.05 -7.82 -10.18
N TYR A 22 -13.28 -7.32 -10.16
CA TYR A 22 -14.15 -7.40 -8.98
C TYR A 22 -14.31 -8.86 -8.50
N THR A 23 -14.63 -9.78 -9.41
CA THR A 23 -14.82 -11.20 -9.07
C THR A 23 -13.55 -11.83 -8.48
N MET A 24 -12.41 -11.57 -9.10
CA MET A 24 -11.10 -12.05 -8.62
C MET A 24 -10.75 -11.44 -7.26
N LEU A 25 -10.93 -10.12 -7.10
CA LEU A 25 -10.64 -9.41 -5.85
C LEU A 25 -11.54 -9.87 -4.71
N TYR A 26 -12.84 -10.08 -4.98
CA TYR A 26 -13.79 -10.63 -4.00
C TYR A 26 -13.38 -12.05 -3.55
N ALA A 27 -13.00 -12.89 -4.50
CA ALA A 27 -12.50 -14.24 -4.20
C ALA A 27 -11.19 -14.19 -3.38
N ALA A 28 -10.27 -13.29 -3.72
CA ALA A 28 -9.02 -13.09 -2.98
C ALA A 28 -9.28 -12.58 -1.55
N CYS A 29 -10.21 -11.65 -1.34
CA CYS A 29 -10.62 -11.21 -0.01
C CYS A 29 -11.20 -12.36 0.83
N ARG A 30 -12.04 -13.18 0.21
CA ARG A 30 -12.61 -14.37 0.87
C ARG A 30 -11.52 -15.35 1.25
N ALA A 31 -10.58 -15.64 0.37
CA ALA A 31 -9.46 -16.54 0.63
C ALA A 31 -8.57 -16.02 1.76
N GLU A 32 -8.24 -14.71 1.77
CA GLU A 32 -7.45 -14.07 2.81
C GLU A 32 -8.10 -14.15 4.20
N VAL A 33 -9.43 -14.05 4.30
CA VAL A 33 -10.16 -14.19 5.56
C VAL A 33 -10.25 -15.66 5.97
N SER A 34 -10.50 -16.56 5.01
CA SER A 34 -10.61 -18.00 5.26
C SER A 34 -9.27 -18.61 5.71
N SER A 35 -8.14 -18.11 5.21
CA SER A 35 -6.80 -18.55 5.64
C SER A 35 -6.53 -18.31 7.14
N ARG A 36 -7.33 -17.44 7.76
CA ARG A 36 -7.29 -17.14 9.21
C ARG A 36 -8.38 -17.84 10.00
N TYR A 37 -9.00 -18.87 9.41
CA TYR A 37 -10.11 -19.62 10.03
C TYR A 37 -11.31 -18.73 10.40
N ARG A 38 -11.63 -17.72 9.55
CA ARG A 38 -12.74 -16.81 9.75
C ARG A 38 -13.71 -16.85 8.58
N THR A 39 -14.98 -16.55 8.86
CA THR A 39 -16.00 -16.41 7.81
C THR A 39 -15.93 -15.02 7.18
N PHE A 40 -15.77 -14.97 5.87
CA PHE A 40 -15.81 -13.72 5.12
C PHE A 40 -17.25 -13.20 5.06
N ARG A 41 -17.41 -11.94 5.42
CA ARG A 41 -18.67 -11.20 5.33
C ARG A 41 -18.39 -9.90 4.55
N ALA A 42 -19.23 -9.62 3.58
CA ALA A 42 -19.18 -8.39 2.79
C ALA A 42 -20.60 -7.84 2.71
N ASP A 43 -20.84 -6.70 3.34
CA ASP A 43 -22.05 -5.93 3.15
C ASP A 43 -22.00 -5.18 1.80
N GLU A 44 -23.06 -4.49 1.44
CA GLU A 44 -23.14 -3.76 0.15
C GLU A 44 -22.10 -2.63 0.08
N ALA A 45 -21.81 -1.95 1.20
CA ALA A 45 -20.78 -0.93 1.24
C ALA A 45 -19.39 -1.50 0.94
N TYR A 46 -19.05 -2.65 1.56
CA TYR A 46 -17.78 -3.34 1.29
C TYR A 46 -17.68 -3.79 -0.17
N LYS A 47 -18.76 -4.33 -0.74
CA LYS A 47 -18.78 -4.71 -2.16
C LYS A 47 -18.58 -3.50 -3.07
N GLN A 48 -19.21 -2.35 -2.75
CA GLN A 48 -19.03 -1.12 -3.50
C GLN A 48 -17.57 -0.65 -3.49
N HIS A 49 -16.87 -0.74 -2.34
CA HIS A 49 -15.43 -0.43 -2.29
C HIS A 49 -14.60 -1.36 -3.20
N LEU A 50 -14.98 -2.65 -3.30
CA LEU A 50 -14.30 -3.56 -4.23
C LEU A 50 -14.57 -3.19 -5.70
N VAL A 51 -15.76 -2.67 -6.01
CA VAL A 51 -16.07 -2.13 -7.36
C VAL A 51 -15.19 -0.93 -7.66
N GLU A 52 -15.09 0.04 -6.75
CA GLU A 52 -14.23 1.23 -6.91
C GLU A 52 -12.76 0.84 -7.15
N VAL A 53 -12.27 -0.14 -6.40
CA VAL A 53 -10.90 -0.67 -6.58
C VAL A 53 -10.76 -1.38 -7.92
N ALA A 54 -11.74 -2.17 -8.36
CA ALA A 54 -11.71 -2.86 -9.64
C ALA A 54 -11.73 -1.87 -10.82
N ASP A 55 -12.56 -0.82 -10.74
CA ASP A 55 -12.60 0.26 -11.71
C ASP A 55 -11.25 1.01 -11.78
N TRP A 56 -10.62 1.25 -10.63
CA TRP A 56 -9.29 1.86 -10.59
C TRP A 56 -8.22 0.96 -11.20
N LEU A 57 -8.25 -0.34 -10.92
CA LEU A 57 -7.27 -1.31 -11.45
C LEU A 57 -7.37 -1.51 -12.96
N THR A 58 -8.49 -1.18 -13.58
CA THR A 58 -8.75 -1.39 -15.02
C THR A 58 -8.90 -0.09 -15.79
N GLY A 59 -9.13 1.02 -15.10
CA GLY A 59 -9.42 2.31 -15.68
C GLY A 59 -8.18 3.14 -16.02
N SER A 60 -8.42 4.36 -16.50
CA SER A 60 -7.40 5.32 -16.91
C SER A 60 -7.30 6.55 -16.00
N GLN A 61 -7.77 6.43 -14.74
CA GLN A 61 -7.73 7.54 -13.79
C GLN A 61 -6.30 8.06 -13.58
N PRO A 62 -6.12 9.35 -13.31
CA PRO A 62 -4.80 9.96 -13.15
C PRO A 62 -4.07 9.51 -11.89
N SER A 63 -4.80 9.10 -10.84
CA SER A 63 -4.20 8.61 -9.59
C SER A 63 -3.36 7.34 -9.80
N PHE A 64 -2.30 7.19 -9.05
CA PHE A 64 -1.37 6.06 -9.12
C PHE A 64 -1.22 5.33 -7.77
N GLY A 65 -2.18 5.51 -6.86
CA GLY A 65 -2.27 4.83 -5.58
C GLY A 65 -3.70 4.72 -5.09
N ILE A 66 -3.89 3.99 -3.98
CA ILE A 66 -5.17 3.90 -3.29
C ILE A 66 -4.95 4.11 -1.79
N PHE A 67 -5.74 4.97 -1.19
CA PHE A 67 -5.78 5.19 0.25
C PHE A 67 -7.07 4.62 0.84
N PHE A 68 -6.93 3.56 1.61
CA PHE A 68 -8.01 2.91 2.34
C PHE A 68 -8.10 3.49 3.75
N CYS A 69 -9.13 4.23 4.07
CA CYS A 69 -9.29 4.88 5.36
C CYS A 69 -10.61 4.52 6.06
N GLY A 70 -10.72 4.84 7.34
CA GLY A 70 -11.91 4.57 8.15
C GLY A 70 -11.63 3.71 9.39
N SER A 71 -12.66 3.40 10.17
CA SER A 71 -12.52 2.78 11.50
C SER A 71 -11.86 1.39 11.46
N ALA A 72 -11.31 0.97 12.60
CA ALA A 72 -10.58 -0.29 12.71
C ALA A 72 -11.49 -1.52 12.55
N GLY A 73 -10.99 -2.55 11.86
CA GLY A 73 -11.68 -3.83 11.71
C GLY A 73 -12.61 -3.94 10.51
N ASN A 74 -12.63 -2.96 9.60
CA ASN A 74 -13.52 -2.90 8.44
C ASN A 74 -12.95 -3.58 7.18
N GLY A 75 -11.80 -4.25 7.29
CA GLY A 75 -11.27 -5.05 6.18
C GLY A 75 -10.27 -4.35 5.27
N LYS A 76 -9.82 -3.11 5.55
CA LYS A 76 -8.82 -2.37 4.76
C LYS A 76 -7.56 -3.19 4.46
N THR A 77 -6.89 -3.70 5.50
CA THR A 77 -5.72 -4.58 5.38
C THR A 77 -6.04 -5.87 4.60
N THR A 78 -7.28 -6.38 4.71
CA THR A 78 -7.73 -7.55 3.93
C THR A 78 -7.72 -7.23 2.44
N VAL A 79 -8.23 -6.06 2.03
CA VAL A 79 -8.21 -5.65 0.61
C VAL A 79 -6.78 -5.49 0.11
N VAL A 80 -5.88 -4.88 0.88
CA VAL A 80 -4.47 -4.73 0.48
C VAL A 80 -3.80 -6.09 0.28
N ARG A 81 -4.04 -7.06 1.16
CA ARG A 81 -3.49 -8.42 1.03
C ARG A 81 -4.13 -9.19 -0.13
N ALA A 82 -5.42 -8.99 -0.35
CA ALA A 82 -6.13 -9.55 -1.51
C ALA A 82 -5.58 -8.97 -2.83
N LEU A 83 -5.28 -7.67 -2.89
CA LEU A 83 -4.60 -7.04 -4.03
C LEU A 83 -3.24 -7.69 -4.29
N ARG A 84 -2.46 -7.96 -3.24
CA ARG A 84 -1.18 -8.65 -3.38
C ARG A 84 -1.35 -10.06 -3.94
N SER A 85 -2.34 -10.80 -3.46
CA SER A 85 -2.66 -12.15 -3.95
C SER A 85 -3.16 -12.12 -5.39
N LEU A 86 -3.97 -11.13 -5.75
CA LEU A 86 -4.43 -10.91 -7.11
C LEU A 86 -3.26 -10.60 -8.07
N TYR A 87 -2.35 -9.72 -7.64
CA TYR A 87 -1.15 -9.40 -8.41
C TYR A 87 -0.31 -10.65 -8.68
N LEU A 88 -0.07 -11.47 -7.65
CA LEU A 88 0.64 -12.74 -7.79
C LEU A 88 -0.04 -13.69 -8.78
N TYR A 89 -1.36 -13.79 -8.70
CA TYR A 89 -2.14 -14.66 -9.58
C TYR A 89 -2.03 -14.22 -11.05
N VAL A 90 -2.18 -12.91 -11.30
CA VAL A 90 -2.14 -12.37 -12.66
C VAL A 90 -0.74 -12.46 -13.30
N HIS A 91 0.31 -12.34 -12.48
CA HIS A 91 1.70 -12.37 -12.94
C HIS A 91 2.42 -13.69 -12.61
N SER A 92 1.67 -14.77 -12.33
CA SER A 92 2.26 -16.06 -11.94
C SER A 92 3.20 -16.65 -13.00
N ASP A 93 2.98 -16.33 -14.27
CA ASP A 93 3.76 -16.83 -15.40
C ASP A 93 4.87 -15.85 -15.84
N GLU A 94 4.96 -14.68 -15.25
CA GLU A 94 6.00 -13.70 -15.53
C GLU A 94 7.22 -13.93 -14.63
N PRO A 95 8.46 -13.87 -15.17
CA PRO A 95 9.64 -13.87 -14.33
C PRO A 95 9.58 -12.66 -13.39
N PRO A 96 10.09 -12.77 -12.15
CA PRO A 96 10.09 -11.67 -11.20
C PRO A 96 10.70 -10.41 -11.83
N LEU A 97 10.03 -9.29 -11.70
CA LEU A 97 10.29 -7.99 -12.36
C LEU A 97 11.71 -7.40 -12.15
N SER A 98 12.58 -8.07 -11.45
CA SER A 98 14.00 -7.72 -11.35
C SER A 98 14.87 -8.91 -11.67
N SER A 99 15.21 -9.09 -12.94
CA SER A 99 16.08 -10.15 -13.42
C SER A 99 17.58 -9.92 -13.20
N ASN A 100 17.98 -9.01 -12.33
CA ASN A 100 19.38 -8.89 -11.92
C ASN A 100 19.68 -9.92 -10.83
N SER A 101 20.01 -11.09 -11.28
CA SER A 101 20.04 -12.37 -10.57
C SER A 101 20.98 -12.45 -9.35
N ALA A 102 21.96 -11.58 -9.20
CA ALA A 102 22.89 -11.61 -8.07
C ALA A 102 22.33 -10.94 -6.80
N ASP A 103 21.48 -9.91 -6.95
CA ASP A 103 20.87 -9.19 -5.82
C ASP A 103 19.66 -9.91 -5.20
N ASN A 104 19.03 -10.81 -5.95
CA ASN A 104 17.82 -11.51 -5.51
C ASN A 104 18.11 -12.68 -4.55
N LEU A 105 19.28 -13.26 -4.62
CA LEU A 105 19.72 -14.34 -3.71
C LEU A 105 19.98 -13.84 -2.28
N THR A 106 20.34 -12.57 -2.13
CA THR A 106 20.59 -11.95 -0.81
C THR A 106 19.38 -11.24 -0.22
N ARG A 107 18.36 -10.90 -1.03
CA ARG A 107 17.20 -10.10 -0.60
C ARG A 107 15.94 -10.91 -0.30
N GLY A 108 15.91 -12.20 -0.57
CA GLY A 108 14.72 -13.03 -0.43
C GLY A 108 13.61 -12.57 -1.40
N TYR A 109 13.15 -13.45 -2.26
CA TYR A 109 12.00 -13.19 -3.14
C TYR A 109 10.76 -12.89 -2.29
N ILE A 110 10.22 -11.68 -2.41
CA ILE A 110 8.94 -11.31 -1.80
C ILE A 110 7.87 -11.43 -2.87
N PRO A 111 7.02 -12.46 -2.81
CA PRO A 111 5.98 -12.66 -3.81
C PRO A 111 4.98 -11.49 -3.84
N GLY A 112 4.61 -11.03 -5.02
CA GLY A 112 3.72 -9.90 -5.21
C GLY A 112 4.44 -8.56 -5.01
N PHE A 113 3.83 -7.64 -4.27
CA PHE A 113 4.43 -6.36 -3.91
C PHE A 113 4.76 -6.30 -2.40
N HIS A 114 5.59 -5.34 -2.01
CA HIS A 114 5.93 -5.13 -0.61
C HIS A 114 4.72 -4.63 0.19
N VAL A 115 4.46 -5.28 1.32
CA VAL A 115 3.51 -4.80 2.34
C VAL A 115 4.29 -4.60 3.62
N ILE A 116 4.41 -3.36 4.08
CA ILE A 116 5.10 -2.99 5.32
C ILE A 116 4.14 -2.21 6.22
N THR A 117 4.29 -2.35 7.51
CA THR A 117 3.56 -1.51 8.47
C THR A 117 4.26 -0.16 8.65
N ALA A 118 3.53 0.88 9.03
CA ALA A 118 4.12 2.18 9.37
C ALA A 118 5.22 2.05 10.45
N LYS A 119 5.06 1.14 11.41
CA LYS A 119 6.07 0.85 12.45
C LYS A 119 7.35 0.23 11.87
N GLU A 120 7.22 -0.70 10.93
CA GLU A 120 8.38 -1.30 10.25
C GLU A 120 9.09 -0.26 9.40
N LEU A 121 8.33 0.59 8.71
CA LEU A 121 8.87 1.68 7.90
C LEU A 121 9.80 2.58 8.72
N VAL A 122 9.38 3.00 9.92
CA VAL A 122 10.21 3.82 10.80
C VAL A 122 11.48 3.10 11.24
N ARG A 123 11.35 1.82 11.61
CA ARG A 123 12.52 1.02 12.00
C ARG A 123 13.53 0.93 10.85
N TYR A 124 13.05 0.75 9.63
CA TYR A 124 13.88 0.68 8.43
C TYR A 124 14.50 2.04 8.08
N ALA A 125 13.74 3.12 8.19
CA ALA A 125 14.24 4.49 7.98
C ALA A 125 15.34 4.86 8.98
N LYS A 126 15.16 4.54 10.27
CA LYS A 126 16.19 4.76 11.30
C LYS A 126 17.48 4.00 11.00
N ALA A 127 17.37 2.75 10.59
CA ALA A 127 18.53 1.95 10.22
C ALA A 127 19.23 2.53 8.97
N TYR A 128 18.46 2.98 8.00
CA TYR A 128 18.99 3.58 6.77
C TYR A 128 19.73 4.90 7.03
N ASN A 129 19.22 5.74 7.92
CA ASN A 129 19.86 6.99 8.32
C ASN A 129 21.09 6.81 9.20
N ASN A 130 21.17 5.67 9.92
CA ASN A 130 22.29 5.33 10.82
C ASN A 130 22.78 3.89 10.55
N PRO A 131 23.44 3.64 9.41
CA PRO A 131 23.82 2.29 9.02
C PRO A 131 24.93 1.72 9.92
N THR A 132 24.73 0.48 10.36
CA THR A 132 25.70 -0.31 11.12
C THR A 132 25.85 -1.69 10.49
N ARG A 133 26.81 -2.51 10.95
CA ARG A 133 26.95 -3.90 10.49
C ARG A 133 25.69 -4.72 10.80
N ASP A 134 25.07 -4.47 11.93
CA ASP A 134 23.97 -5.30 12.47
C ASP A 134 22.61 -4.94 11.86
N ASN A 135 22.47 -3.77 11.21
CA ASN A 135 21.21 -3.30 10.65
C ASN A 135 21.17 -3.24 9.10
N GLN A 136 22.11 -3.90 8.42
CA GLN A 136 22.20 -3.90 6.96
C GLN A 136 20.93 -4.41 6.27
N THR A 137 20.28 -5.42 6.86
CA THR A 137 19.00 -5.95 6.35
C THR A 137 17.91 -4.88 6.36
N GLN A 138 17.79 -4.13 7.46
CA GLN A 138 16.80 -3.05 7.59
C GLN A 138 17.10 -1.91 6.59
N CYS A 139 18.37 -1.56 6.39
CA CYS A 139 18.77 -0.59 5.37
C CYS A 139 18.38 -1.05 3.96
N ALA A 140 18.60 -2.32 3.64
CA ALA A 140 18.21 -2.91 2.36
C ALA A 140 16.68 -2.92 2.18
N MET A 141 15.93 -3.23 3.23
CA MET A 141 14.45 -3.20 3.21
C MET A 141 13.92 -1.78 2.97
N TYR A 142 14.53 -0.75 3.56
CA TYR A 142 14.13 0.63 3.29
C TYR A 142 14.37 1.04 1.84
N ARG A 143 15.56 0.75 1.30
CA ARG A 143 15.88 1.00 -0.13
C ARG A 143 14.90 0.29 -1.04
N SER A 144 14.61 -0.98 -0.75
CA SER A 144 13.64 -1.76 -1.50
C SER A 144 12.24 -1.15 -1.45
N ALA A 145 11.81 -0.59 -0.31
CA ALA A 145 10.52 0.08 -0.18
C ALA A 145 10.48 1.41 -0.95
N LEU A 146 11.60 2.17 -0.97
CA LEU A 146 11.69 3.39 -1.76
C LEU A 146 11.47 3.13 -3.25
N ASP A 147 12.16 2.12 -3.81
CA ASP A 147 12.26 1.88 -5.24
C ASP A 147 11.28 0.81 -5.78
N ALA A 148 10.50 0.15 -4.90
CA ALA A 148 9.50 -0.83 -5.31
C ALA A 148 8.48 -0.21 -6.27
N GLU A 149 8.19 -0.86 -7.38
CA GLU A 149 7.14 -0.40 -8.32
C GLU A 149 5.78 -0.29 -7.62
N ILE A 150 5.47 -1.25 -6.76
CA ILE A 150 4.26 -1.25 -5.94
C ILE A 150 4.66 -1.42 -4.48
N LEU A 151 4.18 -0.54 -3.62
CA LEU A 151 4.34 -0.61 -2.17
C LEU A 151 2.99 -0.48 -1.48
N ALA A 152 2.74 -1.29 -0.47
CA ALA A 152 1.65 -1.07 0.46
C ALA A 152 2.19 -0.69 1.85
N ILE A 153 1.68 0.39 2.42
CA ILE A 153 1.98 0.85 3.79
C ILE A 153 0.72 0.64 4.64
N ASP A 154 0.77 -0.32 5.55
CA ASP A 154 -0.36 -0.67 6.41
C ASP A 154 -0.29 0.11 7.73
N ASP A 155 -1.46 0.56 8.20
CA ASP A 155 -1.65 1.29 9.46
C ASP A 155 -0.89 2.63 9.55
N LEU A 156 -0.96 3.47 8.51
CA LEU A 156 -0.52 4.87 8.59
C LEU A 156 -1.31 5.62 9.67
N GLY A 157 -0.64 6.43 10.47
CA GLY A 157 -1.26 7.25 11.52
C GLY A 157 -1.56 6.52 12.83
N VAL A 158 -1.10 5.27 12.98
CA VAL A 158 -1.20 4.48 14.24
C VAL A 158 0.08 4.64 15.08
N GLU A 159 0.67 5.83 15.06
CA GLU A 159 1.84 6.12 15.88
C GLU A 159 1.42 6.42 17.32
N PRO A 160 2.19 5.94 18.33
CA PRO A 160 1.91 6.29 19.72
C PRO A 160 2.12 7.80 19.92
N SER A 161 1.06 8.51 20.28
CA SER A 161 1.07 9.96 20.55
C SER A 161 1.95 10.40 21.73
N GLU A 162 2.43 9.46 22.52
CA GLU A 162 3.17 9.73 23.78
C GLU A 162 4.65 9.31 23.71
N SER A 163 5.18 8.88 22.58
CA SER A 163 6.59 8.49 22.53
C SER A 163 7.49 9.65 22.12
N MET A 164 8.66 9.76 22.76
CA MET A 164 9.76 10.66 22.37
C MET A 164 10.23 10.46 20.89
N ASN A 165 9.64 9.49 20.19
CA ASN A 165 9.94 9.11 18.83
C ASN A 165 8.84 9.50 17.83
N TYR A 166 7.82 10.26 18.23
CA TYR A 166 6.71 10.64 17.35
C TYR A 166 7.20 11.35 16.06
N GLY A 167 8.14 12.29 16.22
CA GLY A 167 8.73 13.00 15.08
C GLY A 167 9.39 12.08 14.05
N ASP A 168 10.04 11.00 14.49
CA ASP A 168 10.68 10.03 13.59
C ASP A 168 9.67 9.26 12.73
N TYR A 169 8.49 8.97 13.27
CA TYR A 169 7.42 8.26 12.54
C TYR A 169 6.85 9.15 11.45
N VAL A 170 6.48 10.36 11.81
CA VAL A 170 5.93 11.34 10.87
C VAL A 170 6.92 11.61 9.75
N THR A 171 8.19 11.86 10.09
CA THR A 171 9.24 12.12 9.09
C THR A 171 9.44 10.93 8.14
N ALA A 172 9.53 9.71 8.65
CA ALA A 172 9.72 8.54 7.80
C ALA A 172 8.57 8.31 6.82
N ALA A 173 7.32 8.52 7.26
CA ALA A 173 6.15 8.42 6.40
C ALA A 173 6.14 9.55 5.35
N MET A 174 6.44 10.79 5.75
CA MET A 174 6.52 11.92 4.84
C MET A 174 7.60 11.75 3.78
N ASP A 175 8.77 11.26 4.16
CA ASP A 175 9.91 11.06 3.27
C ASP A 175 9.60 10.01 2.20
N ILE A 176 9.09 8.83 2.59
CA ILE A 176 8.79 7.78 1.63
C ILE A 176 7.63 8.16 0.71
N LEU A 177 6.57 8.77 1.23
CA LEU A 177 5.42 9.21 0.44
C LEU A 177 5.83 10.30 -0.55
N SER A 178 6.66 11.26 -0.12
CA SER A 178 7.20 12.30 -0.98
C SER A 178 8.08 11.73 -2.09
N TYR A 179 8.99 10.83 -1.75
CA TYR A 179 9.87 10.17 -2.70
C TYR A 179 9.08 9.41 -3.77
N ARG A 180 8.04 8.67 -3.35
CA ARG A 180 7.22 7.85 -4.24
C ARG A 180 6.27 8.71 -5.09
N TYR A 181 5.75 9.81 -4.53
CA TYR A 181 4.98 10.80 -5.27
C TYR A 181 5.81 11.41 -6.41
N ASP A 182 7.01 11.89 -6.11
CA ASP A 182 7.88 12.54 -7.11
C ASP A 182 8.25 11.59 -8.27
N ARG A 183 8.23 10.28 -8.03
CA ARG A 183 8.50 9.21 -9.02
C ARG A 183 7.26 8.56 -9.60
N GLN A 184 6.07 8.94 -9.13
CA GLN A 184 4.78 8.36 -9.52
C GLN A 184 4.73 6.82 -9.34
N LEU A 185 5.35 6.30 -8.27
CA LEU A 185 5.36 4.89 -7.94
C LEU A 185 4.04 4.48 -7.29
N THR A 186 3.48 3.36 -7.73
CA THR A 186 2.19 2.86 -7.22
C THR A 186 2.26 2.59 -5.71
N THR A 187 1.39 3.26 -4.95
CA THR A 187 1.38 3.16 -3.49
C THR A 187 -0.02 2.88 -2.98
N PHE A 188 -0.16 1.82 -2.21
CA PHE A 188 -1.37 1.55 -1.42
C PHE A 188 -1.10 1.94 0.02
N ALA A 189 -2.07 2.55 0.67
CA ALA A 189 -1.95 2.90 2.08
C ALA A 189 -3.24 2.55 2.83
N THR A 190 -3.13 2.05 4.05
CA THR A 190 -4.27 1.92 4.95
C THR A 190 -4.10 2.83 6.16
N SER A 191 -5.20 3.37 6.68
CA SER A 191 -5.18 4.22 7.88
C SER A 191 -6.51 4.13 8.64
N ASN A 192 -6.44 4.42 9.93
CA ASN A 192 -7.63 4.70 10.73
C ASN A 192 -7.97 6.20 10.78
N LEU A 193 -7.10 7.05 10.23
CA LEU A 193 -7.36 8.48 10.06
C LEU A 193 -8.32 8.71 8.90
N ALA A 194 -9.23 9.65 9.06
CA ALA A 194 -10.02 10.17 7.95
C ALA A 194 -9.14 11.00 7.00
N PRO A 195 -9.52 11.18 5.73
CA PRO A 195 -8.75 11.99 4.77
C PRO A 195 -8.50 13.42 5.27
N SER A 196 -9.48 14.01 6.00
CA SER A 196 -9.36 15.34 6.60
C SER A 196 -8.38 15.42 7.78
N GLU A 197 -7.99 14.29 8.34
CA GLU A 197 -7.05 14.22 9.45
C GLU A 197 -5.59 14.09 9.00
N ILE A 198 -5.36 13.74 7.73
CA ILE A 198 -4.01 13.58 7.16
C ILE A 198 -3.21 14.87 7.27
N ALA A 199 -3.81 16.03 6.95
CA ALA A 199 -3.15 17.32 7.06
C ALA A 199 -2.74 17.65 8.49
N LYS A 200 -3.58 17.30 9.48
CA LYS A 200 -3.31 17.54 10.89
C LYS A 200 -2.23 16.61 11.44
N HIS A 201 -2.19 15.38 10.93
CA HIS A 201 -1.29 14.34 11.43
C HIS A 201 0.11 14.43 10.80
N TYR A 202 0.19 14.74 9.50
CA TYR A 202 1.45 14.85 8.77
C TYR A 202 1.78 16.31 8.45
N ASP A 203 1.22 16.86 7.39
CA ASP A 203 1.19 18.29 7.01
C ASP A 203 0.26 18.50 5.80
N GLU A 204 0.00 19.76 5.45
CA GLU A 204 -0.80 20.13 4.26
C GLU A 204 -0.16 19.66 2.95
N ARG A 205 1.16 19.63 2.86
CA ARG A 205 1.88 19.20 1.67
C ARG A 205 1.65 17.71 1.39
N ILE A 206 1.65 16.88 2.42
CA ILE A 206 1.35 15.45 2.28
C ILE A 206 -0.12 15.25 1.95
N ALA A 207 -1.03 16.00 2.60
CA ALA A 207 -2.46 15.91 2.30
C ALA A 207 -2.78 16.29 0.85
N ASP A 208 -2.10 17.29 0.30
CA ASP A 208 -2.24 17.68 -1.11
C ASP A 208 -1.74 16.60 -2.06
N ARG A 209 -0.59 16.01 -1.78
CA ARG A 209 -0.05 14.87 -2.54
C ARG A 209 -0.97 13.65 -2.49
N PHE A 210 -1.61 13.37 -1.36
CA PHE A 210 -2.60 12.30 -1.24
C PHE A 210 -3.80 12.54 -2.17
N ARG A 211 -4.30 13.77 -2.25
CA ARG A 211 -5.44 14.10 -3.15
C ARG A 211 -5.09 13.87 -4.62
N GLU A 212 -3.85 14.15 -5.01
CA GLU A 212 -3.39 13.97 -6.39
C GLU A 212 -3.08 12.50 -6.71
N MET A 213 -2.36 11.80 -5.82
CA MET A 213 -1.81 10.48 -6.10
C MET A 213 -2.77 9.33 -5.79
N MET A 214 -3.76 9.52 -4.88
CA MET A 214 -4.55 8.42 -4.34
C MET A 214 -6.03 8.47 -4.78
N LEU A 215 -6.57 7.31 -5.16
CA LEU A 215 -8.00 7.06 -5.02
C LEU A 215 -8.29 6.90 -3.52
N ILE A 216 -9.23 7.65 -2.98
CA ILE A 216 -9.64 7.53 -1.58
C ILE A 216 -10.82 6.57 -1.50
N VAL A 217 -10.67 5.48 -0.76
CA VAL A 217 -11.73 4.49 -0.47
C VAL A 217 -12.02 4.53 1.02
N GLU A 218 -13.16 5.14 1.38
CA GLU A 218 -13.52 5.41 2.76
C GLU A 218 -14.48 4.36 3.32
N PHE A 219 -13.96 3.50 4.22
CA PHE A 219 -14.73 2.42 4.85
C PHE A 219 -15.69 2.90 5.95
N GLY A 220 -15.76 4.19 6.20
CA GLY A 220 -16.68 4.79 7.16
C GLY A 220 -16.53 4.27 8.60
N ASN A 221 -17.59 4.47 9.39
CA ASN A 221 -17.67 4.03 10.79
C ASN A 221 -18.47 2.72 10.95
N ALA A 222 -18.49 1.85 9.94
CA ALA A 222 -19.19 0.58 10.00
C ALA A 222 -18.69 -0.29 11.18
N PRO A 223 -19.55 -1.13 11.76
CA PRO A 223 -19.15 -2.04 12.83
C PRO A 223 -18.00 -2.96 12.40
N SER A 224 -17.06 -3.19 13.31
CA SER A 224 -15.92 -4.05 13.04
C SER A 224 -16.36 -5.50 12.76
N PHE A 225 -15.96 -6.06 11.62
CA PHE A 225 -16.15 -7.47 11.30
C PHE A 225 -15.46 -8.44 12.29
N ARG A 226 -14.59 -7.92 13.18
CA ARG A 226 -13.90 -8.73 14.21
C ARG A 226 -14.77 -9.03 15.42
N LYS A 227 -15.83 -8.25 15.67
CA LYS A 227 -16.68 -8.34 16.87
C LYS A 227 -17.90 -9.27 16.70
N THR A 228 -18.17 -9.78 15.53
CA THR A 228 -19.26 -10.72 15.28
C THR A 228 -18.73 -12.15 15.42
N LYS A 229 -19.05 -12.77 16.57
CA LYS A 229 -18.92 -14.22 16.79
C LYS A 229 -19.97 -14.97 15.97
#